data_bf81dccf83b929906112d9297e33c157
#
_entry.id   bf81dccf83b929906112d9297e33c157
#
_cell.length_a   1.000
_cell.length_b   1.000
_cell.length_c   1.000
_cell.angle_alpha   90.00
_cell.angle_beta   90.00
_cell.angle_gamma   90.00
#
_symmetry.space_group_name_H-M   'P 1'
#
loop_
_entity.id
_entity.type
_entity.pdbx_description
1 polymer ?
#
loop_
_entity_poly.entity_id
_entity_poly.type
_entity_poly.pdbx_seq_one_letter_code
_entity_poly.pdbx_strand_id
1 'polypeptide(L)'
;KTAIVEELSRLIANEGVPSGLIGKRVISLDMATMVAGTKYRGEFEERMKKVLKEIEDNTEIILFIDEIHTLVGAGGAEGAIDASNILKPSLARGKIRCIGATTTEEYKKFIEKDSALERRFQKVFVEEPSINETKDILFNIRNIYEKYHNVIISDDILNSLVDISEKYLFDRNRPDKEIDVLDEVCARVSIKET
;
A
#
# COMPACT_ATOMS: atom_id res chain seq x y z
N LYS A 1 1.99 -1.85 4.18
CA LYS A 1 0.56 -1.53 3.91
C LYS A 1 0.12 -2.22 2.62
N THR A 2 0.80 -2.00 1.52
CA THR A 2 0.52 -2.56 0.20
C THR A 2 0.52 -4.09 0.19
N ALA A 3 1.49 -4.73 0.83
CA ALA A 3 1.59 -6.19 0.97
C ALA A 3 0.34 -6.85 1.60
N ILE A 4 -0.35 -6.16 2.52
CA ILE A 4 -1.61 -6.67 3.10
C ILE A 4 -2.71 -6.74 2.05
N VAL A 5 -2.79 -5.76 1.18
CA VAL A 5 -3.79 -5.71 0.11
C VAL A 5 -3.46 -6.70 -1.01
N GLU A 6 -2.18 -6.90 -1.30
CA GLU A 6 -1.70 -7.94 -2.22
C GLU A 6 -2.05 -9.34 -1.70
N GLU A 7 -1.84 -9.59 -0.40
CA GLU A 7 -2.23 -10.85 0.23
C GLU A 7 -3.74 -11.06 0.23
N LEU A 8 -4.53 -10.00 0.50
CA LEU A 8 -5.98 -10.07 0.35
C LEU A 8 -6.38 -10.47 -1.07
N SER A 9 -5.73 -9.90 -2.09
CA SER A 9 -5.99 -10.23 -3.49
C SER A 9 -5.67 -11.69 -3.78
N ARG A 10 -4.56 -12.21 -3.24
CA ARG A 10 -4.17 -13.63 -3.36
C ARG A 10 -5.16 -14.56 -2.68
N LEU A 11 -5.64 -14.18 -1.48
CA LEU A 11 -6.65 -14.95 -0.74
C LEU A 11 -7.98 -14.97 -1.48
N ILE A 12 -8.39 -13.85 -2.09
CA ILE A 12 -9.61 -13.80 -2.93
C ILE A 12 -9.48 -14.75 -4.13
N ALA A 13 -8.34 -14.72 -4.82
CA ALA A 13 -8.09 -15.57 -5.99
C ALA A 13 -8.09 -17.07 -5.65
N ASN A 14 -7.67 -17.43 -4.43
CA ASN A 14 -7.66 -18.80 -3.93
C ASN A 14 -8.94 -19.18 -3.15
N GLU A 15 -9.97 -18.33 -3.17
CA GLU A 15 -11.23 -18.50 -2.44
C GLU A 15 -11.06 -18.70 -0.91
N GLY A 16 -9.89 -18.30 -0.37
CA GLY A 16 -9.57 -18.34 1.06
C GLY A 16 -10.16 -17.17 1.86
N VAL A 17 -11.32 -16.67 1.45
CA VAL A 17 -12.00 -15.50 2.02
C VAL A 17 -13.47 -15.80 2.32
N PRO A 18 -14.12 -15.02 3.21
CA PRO A 18 -15.57 -15.12 3.41
C PRO A 18 -16.36 -14.98 2.11
N SER A 19 -17.51 -15.64 2.02
CA SER A 19 -18.35 -15.70 0.81
C SER A 19 -18.66 -14.36 0.17
N GLY A 20 -18.77 -13.29 0.95
CA GLY A 20 -19.01 -11.93 0.44
C GLY A 20 -17.84 -11.31 -0.34
N LEU A 21 -16.65 -11.94 -0.29
CA LEU A 21 -15.46 -11.53 -1.03
C LEU A 21 -15.09 -12.47 -2.18
N ILE A 22 -15.71 -13.64 -2.27
CA ILE A 22 -15.48 -14.58 -3.37
C ILE A 22 -15.89 -13.91 -4.69
N GLY A 23 -15.05 -14.06 -5.71
CA GLY A 23 -15.25 -13.46 -7.03
C GLY A 23 -14.99 -11.95 -7.09
N LYS A 24 -14.55 -11.31 -5.98
CA LYS A 24 -14.11 -9.90 -6.02
C LYS A 24 -12.73 -9.78 -6.67
N ARG A 25 -12.43 -8.56 -7.12
CA ARG A 25 -11.15 -8.21 -7.73
C ARG A 25 -10.66 -6.92 -7.09
N VAL A 26 -9.42 -6.93 -6.60
CA VAL A 26 -8.80 -5.70 -6.11
C VAL A 26 -8.09 -5.02 -7.28
N ILE A 27 -8.42 -3.77 -7.55
CA ILE A 27 -7.81 -2.96 -8.61
C ILE A 27 -7.12 -1.76 -7.97
N SER A 28 -5.82 -1.63 -8.18
CA SER A 28 -5.03 -0.49 -7.70
C SER A 28 -5.21 0.69 -8.63
N LEU A 29 -5.54 1.85 -8.06
CA LEU A 29 -5.55 3.13 -8.76
C LEU A 29 -4.26 3.87 -8.45
N ASP A 30 -3.40 4.01 -9.46
CA ASP A 30 -2.20 4.83 -9.39
C ASP A 30 -2.52 6.28 -9.78
N MET A 31 -2.46 7.16 -8.79
CA MET A 31 -2.74 8.59 -8.98
C MET A 31 -1.70 9.28 -9.86
N ALA A 32 -0.42 8.86 -9.81
CA ALA A 32 0.62 9.42 -10.64
C ALA A 32 0.34 9.14 -12.13
N THR A 33 -0.05 7.91 -12.45
CA THR A 33 -0.47 7.52 -13.81
C THR A 33 -1.74 8.26 -14.26
N MET A 34 -2.67 8.51 -13.33
CA MET A 34 -3.90 9.25 -13.66
C MET A 34 -3.65 10.71 -14.04
N VAL A 35 -2.65 11.34 -13.45
CA VAL A 35 -2.23 12.72 -13.75
C VAL A 35 -1.30 12.77 -14.97
N ALA A 36 -0.52 11.72 -15.22
CA ALA A 36 0.44 11.70 -16.32
C ALA A 36 -0.23 11.92 -17.67
N GLY A 37 0.33 12.86 -18.44
CA GLY A 37 -0.14 13.22 -19.78
C GLY A 37 -1.40 14.12 -19.81
N THR A 38 -1.95 14.52 -18.67
CA THR A 38 -3.01 15.54 -18.63
C THR A 38 -2.39 16.93 -18.59
N LYS A 39 -2.74 17.78 -19.55
CA LYS A 39 -2.27 19.18 -19.61
C LYS A 39 -3.18 20.11 -18.80
N TYR A 40 -4.44 19.75 -18.63
CA TYR A 40 -5.44 20.58 -17.99
C TYR A 40 -6.19 19.79 -16.92
N ARG A 41 -6.61 20.48 -15.87
CA ARG A 41 -7.40 19.92 -14.77
C ARG A 41 -8.65 19.15 -15.25
N GLY A 42 -9.34 19.67 -16.25
CA GLY A 42 -10.55 19.06 -16.81
C GLY A 42 -10.32 17.67 -17.42
N GLU A 43 -9.16 17.45 -18.05
CA GLU A 43 -8.81 16.14 -18.63
C GLU A 43 -8.65 15.07 -17.55
N PHE A 44 -8.00 15.43 -16.44
CA PHE A 44 -7.89 14.55 -15.28
C PHE A 44 -9.26 14.23 -14.67
N GLU A 45 -10.08 15.27 -14.45
CA GLU A 45 -11.42 15.11 -13.88
C GLU A 45 -12.29 14.18 -14.75
N GLU A 46 -12.23 14.34 -16.07
CA GLU A 46 -12.96 13.48 -17.00
C GLU A 46 -12.46 12.04 -16.97
N ARG A 47 -11.13 11.83 -16.93
CA ARG A 47 -10.51 10.51 -16.82
C ARG A 47 -10.92 9.81 -15.51
N MET A 48 -10.85 10.54 -14.38
CA MET A 48 -11.26 10.01 -13.08
C MET A 48 -12.75 9.64 -13.06
N LYS A 49 -13.63 10.48 -13.60
CA LYS A 49 -15.06 10.19 -13.70
C LYS A 49 -15.36 8.95 -14.53
N LYS A 50 -14.63 8.73 -15.63
CA LYS A 50 -14.77 7.52 -16.46
C LYS A 50 -14.38 6.26 -15.68
N VAL A 51 -13.23 6.29 -15.00
CA VAL A 51 -12.77 5.17 -14.17
C VAL A 51 -13.75 4.87 -13.04
N LEU A 52 -14.20 5.89 -12.32
CA LEU A 52 -15.16 5.68 -11.23
C LEU A 52 -16.50 5.14 -11.72
N LYS A 53 -16.98 5.59 -12.88
CA LYS A 53 -18.21 5.06 -13.48
C LYS A 53 -18.06 3.58 -13.83
N GLU A 54 -16.93 3.18 -14.42
CA GLU A 54 -16.64 1.78 -14.71
C GLU A 54 -16.62 0.92 -13.45
N ILE A 55 -16.03 1.43 -12.35
CA ILE A 55 -16.02 0.75 -11.05
C ILE A 55 -17.44 0.68 -10.46
N GLU A 56 -18.23 1.74 -10.54
CA GLU A 56 -19.63 1.76 -10.07
C GLU A 56 -20.50 0.72 -10.79
N ASP A 57 -20.25 0.50 -12.08
CA ASP A 57 -20.99 -0.45 -12.90
C ASP A 57 -20.55 -1.90 -12.66
N ASN A 58 -19.41 -2.13 -12.00
CA ASN A 58 -18.82 -3.44 -11.71
C ASN A 58 -18.71 -3.68 -10.21
N THR A 59 -19.71 -4.31 -9.62
CA THR A 59 -19.79 -4.52 -8.16
C THR A 59 -18.79 -5.52 -7.60
N GLU A 60 -18.09 -6.29 -8.44
CA GLU A 60 -17.00 -7.17 -8.08
C GLU A 60 -15.69 -6.43 -7.78
N ILE A 61 -15.57 -5.17 -8.20
CA ILE A 61 -14.32 -4.41 -8.01
C ILE A 61 -14.24 -3.85 -6.59
N ILE A 62 -13.08 -4.02 -5.98
CA ILE A 62 -12.64 -3.32 -4.78
C ILE A 62 -11.50 -2.40 -5.21
N LEU A 63 -11.72 -1.10 -5.13
CA LEU A 63 -10.72 -0.10 -5.48
C LEU A 63 -9.66 -0.02 -4.37
N PHE A 64 -8.39 -0.16 -4.70
CA PHE A 64 -7.28 0.13 -3.80
C PHE A 64 -6.59 1.42 -4.19
N ILE A 65 -6.40 2.31 -3.22
CA ILE A 65 -5.69 3.58 -3.40
C ILE A 65 -4.58 3.63 -2.36
N ASP A 66 -3.35 3.46 -2.80
CA ASP A 66 -2.21 3.71 -1.94
C ASP A 66 -2.00 5.22 -1.80
N GLU A 67 -1.43 5.63 -0.66
CA GLU A 67 -1.22 7.04 -0.33
C GLU A 67 -2.50 7.90 -0.55
N ILE A 68 -3.65 7.40 -0.04
CA ILE A 68 -4.99 8.01 -0.27
C ILE A 68 -5.04 9.49 0.15
N HIS A 69 -4.15 9.93 1.04
CA HIS A 69 -4.04 11.34 1.44
C HIS A 69 -3.67 12.25 0.26
N THR A 70 -3.03 11.72 -0.80
CA THR A 70 -2.70 12.48 -2.00
C THR A 70 -3.93 12.98 -2.75
N LEU A 71 -5.07 12.30 -2.60
CA LEU A 71 -6.36 12.75 -3.15
C LEU A 71 -6.85 14.05 -2.48
N VAL A 72 -6.55 14.25 -1.20
CA VAL A 72 -7.06 15.34 -0.37
C VAL A 72 -6.06 16.47 -0.23
N GLY A 73 -4.77 16.13 -0.18
CA GLY A 73 -3.69 17.08 0.13
C GLY A 73 -3.15 17.86 -1.07
N ALA A 74 -3.50 17.46 -2.27
CA ALA A 74 -3.01 18.10 -3.50
C ALA A 74 -3.56 19.54 -3.71
N GLY A 75 -4.53 19.98 -2.89
CA GLY A 75 -5.18 21.29 -3.01
C GLY A 75 -4.41 22.50 -2.43
N GLY A 76 -3.19 22.31 -1.92
CA GLY A 76 -2.41 23.39 -1.28
C GLY A 76 -1.56 24.25 -2.22
N ALA A 77 -1.34 23.86 -3.45
CA ALA A 77 -0.66 24.67 -4.46
C ALA A 77 -1.67 25.11 -5.53
N GLU A 78 -1.53 26.34 -6.00
CA GLU A 78 -2.35 26.83 -7.12
C GLU A 78 -2.23 25.87 -8.32
N GLY A 79 -3.35 25.17 -8.65
CA GLY A 79 -3.38 24.18 -9.73
C GLY A 79 -3.41 22.72 -9.26
N ALA A 80 -3.32 22.42 -7.96
CA ALA A 80 -3.44 21.07 -7.46
C ALA A 80 -4.86 20.51 -7.64
N ILE A 81 -4.92 19.30 -8.17
CA ILE A 81 -6.17 18.65 -8.55
C ILE A 81 -6.77 18.02 -7.28
N ASP A 82 -7.90 18.53 -6.82
CA ASP A 82 -8.65 17.94 -5.73
C ASP A 82 -9.50 16.77 -6.24
N ALA A 83 -8.84 15.60 -6.32
CA ALA A 83 -9.51 14.37 -6.74
C ALA A 83 -10.54 13.87 -5.71
N SER A 84 -10.46 14.35 -4.47
CA SER A 84 -11.38 13.96 -3.40
C SER A 84 -12.82 14.36 -3.71
N ASN A 85 -13.02 15.53 -4.30
CA ASN A 85 -14.36 16.01 -4.66
C ASN A 85 -15.04 15.16 -5.74
N ILE A 86 -14.27 14.45 -6.54
CA ILE A 86 -14.79 13.52 -7.56
C ILE A 86 -15.12 12.17 -6.92
N LEU A 87 -14.30 11.70 -5.99
CA LEU A 87 -14.45 10.41 -5.32
C LEU A 87 -15.55 10.42 -4.22
N LYS A 88 -15.67 11.52 -3.48
CA LYS A 88 -16.62 11.69 -2.37
C LYS A 88 -18.06 11.31 -2.72
N PRO A 89 -18.66 11.74 -3.86
CA PRO A 89 -20.02 11.38 -4.20
C PRO A 89 -20.24 9.87 -4.37
N SER A 90 -19.28 9.17 -4.97
CA SER A 90 -19.36 7.72 -5.21
C SER A 90 -19.19 6.92 -3.92
N LEU A 91 -18.26 7.33 -3.03
CA LEU A 91 -18.12 6.81 -1.68
C LEU A 91 -19.37 7.10 -0.84
N ALA A 92 -19.92 8.32 -0.91
CA ALA A 92 -21.06 8.73 -0.13
C ALA A 92 -22.31 7.90 -0.43
N ARG A 93 -22.49 7.49 -1.68
CA ARG A 93 -23.61 6.67 -2.12
C ARG A 93 -23.38 5.16 -1.89
N GLY A 94 -22.21 4.75 -1.39
CA GLY A 94 -21.87 3.34 -1.21
C GLY A 94 -21.77 2.55 -2.53
N LYS A 95 -21.56 3.24 -3.65
CA LYS A 95 -21.52 2.63 -4.98
C LYS A 95 -20.18 1.94 -5.26
N ILE A 96 -19.12 2.36 -4.59
CA ILE A 96 -17.79 1.77 -4.71
C ILE A 96 -17.31 1.23 -3.36
N ARG A 97 -16.62 0.11 -3.42
CA ARG A 97 -15.84 -0.42 -2.29
C ARG A 97 -14.41 0.05 -2.46
N CYS A 98 -13.86 0.67 -1.42
CA CYS A 98 -12.53 1.25 -1.49
C CYS A 98 -11.70 0.88 -0.26
N ILE A 99 -10.46 0.50 -0.50
CA ILE A 99 -9.42 0.34 0.50
C ILE A 99 -8.42 1.47 0.28
N GLY A 100 -8.24 2.34 1.26
CA GLY A 100 -7.22 3.39 1.24
C GLY A 100 -6.08 3.06 2.19
N ALA A 101 -4.85 3.23 1.76
CA ALA A 101 -3.68 3.11 2.62
C ALA A 101 -3.01 4.48 2.80
N THR A 102 -2.57 4.77 4.02
CA THR A 102 -1.84 6.02 4.36
C THR A 102 -1.06 5.83 5.65
N THR A 103 -0.25 6.80 6.03
CA THR A 103 0.37 6.84 7.35
C THR A 103 -0.59 7.42 8.40
N THR A 104 -0.31 7.14 9.68
CA THR A 104 -1.12 7.69 10.78
C THR A 104 -1.06 9.21 10.82
N GLU A 105 0.09 9.81 10.51
CA GLU A 105 0.27 11.26 10.49
C GLU A 105 -0.52 11.91 9.37
N GLU A 106 -0.42 11.37 8.16
CA GLU A 106 -1.15 11.86 6.99
C GLU A 106 -2.66 11.65 7.12
N TYR A 107 -3.08 10.53 7.73
CA TYR A 107 -4.48 10.32 8.06
C TYR A 107 -5.02 11.46 8.92
N LYS A 108 -4.34 11.79 10.03
CA LYS A 108 -4.73 12.90 10.92
C LYS A 108 -4.70 14.26 10.23
N LYS A 109 -3.72 14.47 9.36
CA LYS A 109 -3.52 15.75 8.68
C LYS A 109 -4.55 16.01 7.59
N PHE A 110 -4.92 14.99 6.82
CA PHE A 110 -5.71 15.14 5.59
C PHE A 110 -7.08 14.45 5.65
N ILE A 111 -7.18 13.21 6.10
CA ILE A 111 -8.43 12.44 6.05
C ILE A 111 -9.36 12.79 7.22
N GLU A 112 -8.83 12.82 8.44
CA GLU A 112 -9.60 13.09 9.66
C GLU A 112 -10.21 14.50 9.67
N LYS A 113 -9.58 15.46 9.00
CA LYS A 113 -10.09 16.83 8.85
C LYS A 113 -11.21 16.95 7.81
N ASP A 114 -11.32 15.97 6.93
CA ASP A 114 -12.37 15.91 5.93
C ASP A 114 -13.53 15.03 6.42
N SER A 115 -14.51 15.65 7.05
CA SER A 115 -15.65 14.95 7.66
C SER A 115 -16.45 14.08 6.68
N ALA A 116 -16.38 14.35 5.39
CA ALA A 116 -17.07 13.56 4.37
C ALA A 116 -16.31 12.25 4.08
N LEU A 117 -14.98 12.27 4.10
CA LEU A 117 -14.17 11.05 3.96
C LEU A 117 -14.10 10.26 5.26
N GLU A 118 -13.89 10.94 6.39
CA GLU A 118 -13.77 10.28 7.70
C GLU A 118 -14.98 9.37 8.01
N ARG A 119 -16.19 9.85 7.70
CA ARG A 119 -17.43 9.07 7.92
C ARG A 119 -17.62 7.89 6.97
N ARG A 120 -16.81 7.78 5.93
CA ARG A 120 -16.93 6.76 4.88
C ARG A 120 -15.89 5.66 4.97
N PHE A 121 -14.81 5.90 5.70
CA PHE A 121 -13.74 4.94 5.92
C PHE A 121 -13.73 4.41 7.35
N GLN A 122 -13.79 3.09 7.48
CA GLN A 122 -13.48 2.43 8.74
C GLN A 122 -11.97 2.37 8.92
N LYS A 123 -11.47 2.90 10.03
CA LYS A 123 -10.03 2.86 10.36
C LYS A 123 -9.62 1.43 10.71
N VAL A 124 -8.54 0.96 10.09
CA VAL A 124 -7.84 -0.27 10.45
C VAL A 124 -6.40 0.09 10.74
N PHE A 125 -6.00 0.01 12.00
CA PHE A 125 -4.61 0.26 12.39
C PHE A 125 -3.76 -0.98 12.08
N VAL A 126 -2.65 -0.75 11.40
CA VAL A 126 -1.61 -1.76 11.17
C VAL A 126 -0.44 -1.37 12.06
N GLU A 127 -0.28 -2.10 13.13
CA GLU A 127 0.82 -1.90 14.06
C GLU A 127 2.14 -2.45 13.48
N GLU A 128 3.23 -1.91 13.98
CA GLU A 128 4.56 -2.43 13.69
C GLU A 128 4.69 -3.84 14.29
N PRO A 129 5.19 -4.84 13.55
CA PRO A 129 5.36 -6.18 14.09
C PRO A 129 6.36 -6.19 15.24
N SER A 130 6.19 -7.11 16.18
CA SER A 130 7.17 -7.37 17.24
C SER A 130 8.49 -7.90 16.65
N ILE A 131 9.55 -7.90 17.45
CA ILE A 131 10.85 -8.46 17.05
C ILE A 131 10.71 -9.92 16.60
N ASN A 132 9.92 -10.73 17.31
CA ASN A 132 9.72 -12.13 16.97
C ASN A 132 8.94 -12.28 15.66
N GLU A 133 7.86 -11.54 15.47
CA GLU A 133 7.11 -11.54 14.22
C GLU A 133 7.96 -11.05 13.05
N THR A 134 8.87 -10.08 13.28
CA THR A 134 9.82 -9.62 12.26
C THR A 134 10.79 -10.74 11.88
N LYS A 135 11.32 -11.50 12.85
CA LYS A 135 12.13 -12.68 12.57
C LYS A 135 11.35 -13.69 11.72
N ASP A 136 10.13 -14.01 12.10
CA ASP A 136 9.27 -14.93 11.35
C ASP A 136 9.04 -14.45 9.91
N ILE A 137 8.81 -13.14 9.71
CA ILE A 137 8.68 -12.55 8.37
C ILE A 137 9.96 -12.79 7.56
N LEU A 138 11.14 -12.48 8.11
CA LEU A 138 12.42 -12.66 7.42
C LEU A 138 12.68 -14.13 7.07
N PHE A 139 12.39 -15.06 8.00
CA PHE A 139 12.48 -16.49 7.72
C PHE A 139 11.60 -16.94 6.55
N ASN A 140 10.38 -16.40 6.47
CA ASN A 140 9.44 -16.75 5.40
C ASN A 140 9.84 -16.20 4.04
N ILE A 141 10.47 -15.01 3.97
CA ILE A 141 10.90 -14.40 2.70
C ILE A 141 12.31 -14.80 2.28
N ARG A 142 13.11 -15.43 3.17
CA ARG A 142 14.51 -15.83 2.94
C ARG A 142 14.73 -16.47 1.58
N ASN A 143 13.97 -17.50 1.25
CA ASN A 143 14.15 -18.25 0.02
C ASN A 143 13.97 -17.39 -1.26
N ILE A 144 13.21 -16.31 -1.18
CA ILE A 144 13.02 -15.38 -2.28
C ILE A 144 14.32 -14.60 -2.52
N TYR A 145 14.93 -14.08 -1.44
CA TYR A 145 16.20 -13.33 -1.49
C TYR A 145 17.38 -14.22 -1.87
N GLU A 146 17.48 -15.43 -1.29
CA GLU A 146 18.51 -16.41 -1.65
C GLU A 146 18.49 -16.71 -3.15
N LYS A 147 17.30 -16.96 -3.71
CA LYS A 147 17.14 -17.26 -5.12
C LYS A 147 17.43 -16.04 -6.01
N TYR A 148 17.00 -14.84 -5.59
CA TYR A 148 17.16 -13.63 -6.38
C TYR A 148 18.63 -13.19 -6.47
N HIS A 149 19.34 -13.20 -5.33
CA HIS A 149 20.72 -12.77 -5.24
C HIS A 149 21.73 -13.88 -5.44
N ASN A 150 21.28 -15.14 -5.55
CA ASN A 150 22.14 -16.33 -5.63
C ASN A 150 23.10 -16.45 -4.44
N VAL A 151 22.59 -16.30 -3.23
CA VAL A 151 23.35 -16.36 -1.96
C VAL A 151 22.67 -17.35 -1.00
N ILE A 152 23.40 -17.76 0.07
CA ILE A 152 22.86 -18.58 1.15
C ILE A 152 22.77 -17.72 2.42
N ILE A 153 21.62 -17.71 3.07
CA ILE A 153 21.35 -16.93 4.27
C ILE A 153 21.11 -17.88 5.46
N SER A 154 22.02 -17.90 6.42
CA SER A 154 21.85 -18.72 7.62
C SER A 154 20.87 -18.10 8.62
N ASP A 155 20.33 -18.91 9.51
CA ASP A 155 19.44 -18.47 10.60
C ASP A 155 20.12 -17.44 11.51
N ASP A 156 21.40 -17.62 11.78
CA ASP A 156 22.18 -16.70 12.61
C ASP A 156 22.33 -15.33 11.99
N ILE A 157 22.44 -15.24 10.66
CA ILE A 157 22.48 -13.97 9.93
C ILE A 157 21.16 -13.24 10.09
N LEU A 158 20.01 -13.92 9.91
CA LEU A 158 18.68 -13.29 10.06
C LEU A 158 18.45 -12.79 11.49
N ASN A 159 18.81 -13.58 12.49
CA ASN A 159 18.69 -13.17 13.89
C ASN A 159 19.58 -11.95 14.18
N SER A 160 20.85 -11.99 13.77
CA SER A 160 21.79 -10.88 13.97
C SER A 160 21.36 -9.62 13.25
N LEU A 161 20.77 -9.76 12.05
CA LEU A 161 20.26 -8.64 11.26
C LEU A 161 19.17 -7.88 12.03
N VAL A 162 18.21 -8.59 12.62
CA VAL A 162 17.14 -7.95 13.42
C VAL A 162 17.74 -7.25 14.63
N ASP A 163 18.64 -7.90 15.36
CA ASP A 163 19.27 -7.33 16.56
C ASP A 163 20.11 -6.07 16.24
N ILE A 164 20.80 -6.06 15.11
CA ILE A 164 21.61 -4.92 14.64
C ILE A 164 20.67 -3.78 14.16
N SER A 165 19.64 -4.09 13.39
CA SER A 165 18.69 -3.10 12.91
C SER A 165 17.98 -2.39 14.06
N GLU A 166 17.57 -3.13 15.09
CA GLU A 166 16.99 -2.54 16.31
C GLU A 166 17.96 -1.62 17.05
N LYS A 167 19.23 -1.96 17.05
CA LYS A 167 20.25 -1.20 17.78
C LYS A 167 20.70 0.09 17.07
N TYR A 168 20.62 0.13 15.74
CA TYR A 168 21.24 1.22 14.96
C TYR A 168 20.28 1.96 14.03
N LEU A 169 19.11 1.41 13.69
CA LEU A 169 18.14 2.02 12.78
C LEU A 169 16.87 2.42 13.52
N PHE A 170 16.87 3.64 14.09
CA PHE A 170 15.77 4.14 14.92
C PHE A 170 14.71 4.94 14.13
N ASP A 171 15.06 5.39 12.94
CA ASP A 171 14.25 6.27 12.10
C ASP A 171 13.32 5.52 11.12
N ARG A 172 13.35 4.20 11.15
CA ARG A 172 12.56 3.32 10.28
C ARG A 172 11.83 2.24 11.07
N ASN A 173 10.68 1.82 10.53
CA ASN A 173 9.83 0.82 11.16
C ASN A 173 10.15 -0.60 10.67
N ARG A 174 9.85 -1.58 11.51
CA ARG A 174 9.83 -3.00 11.14
C ARG A 174 8.61 -3.31 10.26
N PRO A 175 8.71 -4.26 9.35
CA PRO A 175 9.91 -5.05 8.98
C PRO A 175 10.75 -4.38 7.87
N ASP A 176 10.36 -3.18 7.41
CA ASP A 176 10.94 -2.54 6.23
C ASP A 176 12.45 -2.31 6.39
N LYS A 177 12.90 -1.83 7.55
CA LYS A 177 14.32 -1.59 7.82
C LYS A 177 15.17 -2.88 7.75
N GLU A 178 14.63 -4.00 8.23
CA GLU A 178 15.31 -5.28 8.19
C GLU A 178 15.35 -5.85 6.77
N ILE A 179 14.27 -5.69 6.03
CA ILE A 179 14.18 -6.11 4.62
C ILE A 179 15.16 -5.33 3.76
N ASP A 180 15.24 -4.01 3.93
CA ASP A 180 16.17 -3.15 3.20
C ASP A 180 17.62 -3.56 3.47
N VAL A 181 17.99 -3.81 4.75
CA VAL A 181 19.33 -4.26 5.10
C VAL A 181 19.62 -5.64 4.52
N LEU A 182 18.65 -6.57 4.57
CA LEU A 182 18.80 -7.90 4.00
C LEU A 182 19.10 -7.82 2.50
N ASP A 183 18.31 -7.04 1.76
CA ASP A 183 18.47 -6.86 0.32
C ASP A 183 19.86 -6.27 -0.02
N GLU A 184 20.25 -5.20 0.69
CA GLU A 184 21.55 -4.56 0.47
C GLU A 184 22.73 -5.49 0.75
N VAL A 185 22.67 -6.25 1.84
CA VAL A 185 23.74 -7.21 2.21
C VAL A 185 23.83 -8.32 1.18
N CYS A 186 22.69 -8.91 0.78
CA CYS A 186 22.65 -9.95 -0.25
C CYS A 186 23.21 -9.46 -1.59
N ALA A 187 22.84 -8.25 -2.00
CA ALA A 187 23.36 -7.65 -3.23
C ALA A 187 24.89 -7.45 -3.18
N ARG A 188 25.42 -6.95 -2.04
CA ARG A 188 26.86 -6.75 -1.85
C ARG A 188 27.65 -8.06 -1.86
N VAL A 189 27.10 -9.12 -1.28
CA VAL A 189 27.74 -10.45 -1.26
C VAL A 189 27.75 -11.02 -2.69
N SER A 190 26.63 -11.00 -3.37
CA SER A 190 26.50 -11.48 -4.76
C SER A 190 27.51 -10.82 -5.72
N ILE A 191 27.74 -9.51 -5.59
CA ILE A 191 28.72 -8.78 -6.42
C ILE A 191 30.17 -9.17 -6.12
N LYS A 192 30.48 -9.56 -4.87
CA LYS A 192 31.85 -9.91 -4.48
C LYS A 192 32.26 -11.32 -4.90
N GLU A 193 31.29 -12.20 -5.13
CA GLU A 193 31.55 -13.58 -5.55
C GLU A 193 31.58 -13.74 -7.09
N THR A 194 31.39 -12.66 -7.84
CA THR A 194 31.51 -12.60 -9.29
C THR A 194 32.88 -12.04 -9.70
#